data_cb0318b0f97d6064e1ec8ecbe85b0cc2
#
_entry.id   cb0318b0f97d6064e1ec8ecbe85b0cc2
#
_cell.length_a   1.000
_cell.length_b   1.000
_cell.length_c   1.000
_cell.angle_alpha   90.00
_cell.angle_beta   90.00
_cell.angle_gamma   90.00
#
_symmetry.space_group_name_H-M   'P 1'
#
loop_
_entity.id
_entity.type
_entity.pdbx_description
1 polymer ?
#
loop_
_entity_poly.entity_id
_entity_poly.type
_entity_poly.pdbx_seq_one_letter_code
_entity_poly.pdbx_strand_id
1 'polypeptide(L)'
;ILPLKWENEFLPDIEELKSLIKPNTKMISINNPNNPTGAVMDADLLMKIVEIAKSVDAYILCDEVYRGLDHTAGFTPSIVDLYEKGISTGSLSKTYSLAGLRIGWLVGPKDFIVNSNKRRDYNIISCGMIDDYLATIALKNKSKILERSLSIVRNNIEILDKWVKHSKYVEYIRPKG
;
A
#
# COMPACT_ATOMS: atom_id res chain seq x y z
N ILE A 1 5.29 -17.69 1.79
CA ILE A 1 5.35 -16.44 2.57
C ILE A 1 6.81 -16.01 2.61
N LEU A 2 7.08 -14.75 2.21
CA LEU A 2 8.39 -14.12 2.33
C LEU A 2 8.46 -13.38 3.68
N PRO A 3 9.40 -13.72 4.59
CA PRO A 3 9.57 -13.00 5.85
C PRO A 3 10.24 -11.63 5.57
N LEU A 4 9.74 -10.58 6.21
CA LEU A 4 10.40 -9.29 6.22
C LEU A 4 11.30 -9.21 7.45
N LYS A 5 12.59 -8.99 7.23
CA LYS A 5 13.63 -9.10 8.27
C LYS A 5 14.10 -7.72 8.74
N TRP A 6 14.45 -7.62 10.01
CA TRP A 6 15.02 -6.41 10.63
C TRP A 6 16.29 -5.94 9.90
N GLU A 7 17.16 -6.87 9.55
CA GLU A 7 18.45 -6.62 8.91
C GLU A 7 18.30 -5.97 7.52
N ASN A 8 17.12 -6.15 6.90
CA ASN A 8 16.78 -5.55 5.61
C ASN A 8 15.75 -4.42 5.74
N GLU A 9 15.70 -3.75 6.89
CA GLU A 9 14.73 -2.67 7.19
C GLU A 9 13.27 -3.07 6.86
N PHE A 10 12.92 -4.33 7.02
CA PHE A 10 11.63 -4.91 6.65
C PHE A 10 11.24 -4.78 5.17
N LEU A 11 12.22 -4.55 4.30
CA LEU A 11 12.02 -4.63 2.86
C LEU A 11 12.11 -6.09 2.38
N PRO A 12 11.41 -6.47 1.31
CA PRO A 12 11.51 -7.80 0.74
C PRO A 12 12.92 -8.09 0.20
N ASP A 13 13.46 -9.25 0.53
CA ASP A 13 14.68 -9.77 -0.08
C ASP A 13 14.33 -10.35 -1.46
N ILE A 14 14.93 -9.79 -2.50
CA ILE A 14 14.64 -10.16 -3.89
C ILE A 14 15.14 -11.56 -4.24
N GLU A 15 16.28 -11.98 -3.72
CA GLU A 15 16.80 -13.33 -3.99
C GLU A 15 15.98 -14.39 -3.26
N GLU A 16 15.56 -14.11 -2.03
CA GLU A 16 14.64 -14.97 -1.30
C GLU A 16 13.27 -15.03 -2.02
N LEU A 17 12.74 -13.88 -2.50
CA LEU A 17 11.50 -13.85 -3.28
C LEU A 17 11.63 -14.74 -4.54
N LYS A 18 12.70 -14.60 -5.32
CA LYS A 18 12.94 -15.44 -6.51
C LYS A 18 12.93 -16.93 -6.18
N SER A 19 13.52 -17.31 -5.05
CA SER A 19 13.57 -18.72 -4.62
C SER A 19 12.19 -19.32 -4.29
N LEU A 20 11.25 -18.47 -3.88
CA LEU A 20 9.88 -18.87 -3.52
C LEU A 20 8.94 -18.93 -4.71
N ILE A 21 9.27 -18.25 -5.81
CA ILE A 21 8.44 -18.24 -7.02
C ILE A 21 8.54 -19.56 -7.76
N LYS A 22 7.39 -20.05 -8.19
CA LYS A 22 7.26 -21.30 -8.95
C LYS A 22 6.56 -21.02 -10.30
N PRO A 23 6.74 -21.87 -11.31
CA PRO A 23 6.06 -21.71 -12.61
C PRO A 23 4.53 -21.59 -12.53
N ASN A 24 3.93 -22.13 -11.49
CA ASN A 24 2.48 -22.06 -11.25
C ASN A 24 2.07 -20.95 -10.27
N THR A 25 2.98 -20.06 -9.87
CA THR A 25 2.64 -18.87 -9.08
C THR A 25 1.70 -17.97 -9.88
N LYS A 26 0.54 -17.64 -9.32
CA LYS A 26 -0.48 -16.83 -10.01
C LYS A 26 -0.54 -15.39 -9.53
N MET A 27 -0.08 -15.14 -8.30
CA MET A 27 -0.14 -13.80 -7.72
C MET A 27 0.95 -13.62 -6.67
N ILE A 28 1.55 -12.44 -6.65
CA ILE A 28 2.40 -11.92 -5.58
C ILE A 28 1.58 -10.85 -4.87
N SER A 29 1.37 -10.99 -3.55
CA SER A 29 0.63 -10.01 -2.74
C SER A 29 1.61 -9.23 -1.87
N ILE A 30 1.58 -7.92 -1.98
CA ILE A 30 2.42 -6.97 -1.24
C ILE A 30 1.57 -5.85 -0.64
N ASN A 31 2.15 -5.12 0.30
CA ASN A 31 1.55 -3.94 0.90
C ASN A 31 2.58 -2.80 0.91
N ASN A 32 2.27 -1.65 0.31
CA ASN A 32 3.20 -0.53 0.17
C ASN A 32 2.50 0.85 0.26
N PRO A 33 2.79 1.68 1.27
CA PRO A 33 3.63 1.43 2.46
C PRO A 33 3.18 0.26 3.31
N ASN A 34 4.11 -0.40 4.01
CA ASN A 34 3.84 -1.66 4.69
C ASN A 34 3.25 -1.48 6.09
N ASN A 35 2.18 -2.17 6.37
CA ASN A 35 1.66 -2.34 7.72
C ASN A 35 2.08 -3.73 8.25
N PRO A 36 2.75 -3.83 9.43
CA PRO A 36 2.87 -2.82 10.48
C PRO A 36 4.21 -2.04 10.50
N THR A 37 5.14 -2.30 9.59
CA THR A 37 6.54 -1.89 9.74
C THR A 37 6.80 -0.44 9.35
N GLY A 38 5.93 0.18 8.53
CA GLY A 38 6.16 1.49 7.93
C GLY A 38 7.30 1.49 6.90
N ALA A 39 7.73 0.31 6.44
CA ALA A 39 8.68 0.22 5.34
C ALA A 39 8.03 0.67 4.03
N VAL A 40 8.80 1.33 3.18
CA VAL A 40 8.34 1.83 1.88
C VAL A 40 9.26 1.29 0.79
N MET A 41 8.68 0.52 -0.13
CA MET A 41 9.37 0.07 -1.33
C MET A 41 9.38 1.22 -2.35
N ASP A 42 10.56 1.57 -2.82
CA ASP A 42 10.73 2.54 -3.90
C ASP A 42 10.41 1.97 -5.30
N ALA A 43 10.51 2.79 -6.32
CA ALA A 43 10.25 2.39 -7.70
C ALA A 43 11.17 1.26 -8.16
N ASP A 44 12.44 1.31 -7.79
CA ASP A 44 13.44 0.32 -8.22
C ASP A 44 13.16 -1.05 -7.62
N LEU A 45 12.80 -1.09 -6.33
CA LEU A 45 12.44 -2.34 -5.66
C LEU A 45 11.13 -2.91 -6.20
N LEU A 46 10.12 -2.06 -6.44
CA LEU A 46 8.87 -2.48 -7.08
C LEU A 46 9.11 -3.03 -8.48
N MET A 47 9.98 -2.41 -9.29
CA MET A 47 10.33 -2.91 -10.61
C MET A 47 11.03 -4.28 -10.57
N LYS A 48 11.89 -4.54 -9.59
CA LYS A 48 12.49 -5.87 -9.41
C LYS A 48 11.42 -6.94 -9.12
N ILE A 49 10.41 -6.60 -8.32
CA ILE A 49 9.27 -7.50 -8.05
C ILE A 49 8.44 -7.71 -9.32
N VAL A 50 8.24 -6.65 -10.13
CA VAL A 50 7.54 -6.74 -11.43
C VAL A 50 8.26 -7.71 -12.37
N GLU A 51 9.58 -7.62 -12.50
CA GLU A 51 10.34 -8.53 -13.37
C GLU A 51 10.23 -10.00 -12.92
N ILE A 52 10.19 -10.24 -11.61
CA ILE A 52 9.94 -11.60 -11.08
C ILE A 52 8.51 -12.06 -11.44
N ALA A 53 7.51 -11.21 -11.27
CA ALA A 53 6.13 -11.56 -11.60
C ALA A 53 5.96 -11.85 -13.10
N LYS A 54 6.58 -11.06 -13.97
CA LYS A 54 6.61 -11.27 -15.42
C LYS A 54 7.20 -12.63 -15.80
N SER A 55 8.25 -13.08 -15.13
CA SER A 55 8.93 -14.33 -15.46
C SER A 55 8.03 -15.57 -15.36
N VAL A 56 6.94 -15.50 -14.60
CA VAL A 56 5.96 -16.59 -14.40
C VAL A 56 4.53 -16.18 -14.75
N ASP A 57 4.37 -15.04 -15.41
CA ASP A 57 3.08 -14.50 -15.83
C ASP A 57 2.08 -14.29 -14.66
N ALA A 58 2.60 -13.90 -13.49
CA ALA A 58 1.80 -13.69 -12.27
C ALA A 58 1.26 -12.27 -12.17
N TYR A 59 0.11 -12.11 -11.51
CA TYR A 59 -0.38 -10.80 -11.07
C TYR A 59 0.39 -10.29 -9.85
N ILE A 60 0.41 -8.97 -9.67
CA ILE A 60 0.83 -8.34 -8.42
C ILE A 60 -0.38 -7.64 -7.81
N LEU A 61 -0.77 -8.05 -6.61
CA LEU A 61 -1.75 -7.33 -5.78
C LEU A 61 -0.99 -6.48 -4.78
N CYS A 62 -1.09 -5.17 -4.90
CA CYS A 62 -0.50 -4.23 -3.96
C CYS A 62 -1.59 -3.53 -3.15
N ASP A 63 -1.59 -3.73 -1.84
CA ASP A 63 -2.42 -2.93 -0.95
C ASP A 63 -1.73 -1.57 -0.71
N GLU A 64 -2.31 -0.53 -1.30
CA GLU A 64 -1.80 0.84 -1.30
C GLU A 64 -2.62 1.77 -0.39
N VAL A 65 -3.35 1.25 0.59
CA VAL A 65 -4.22 2.05 1.47
C VAL A 65 -3.48 3.12 2.26
N TYR A 66 -2.17 2.97 2.45
CA TYR A 66 -1.30 3.95 3.11
C TYR A 66 -0.54 4.85 2.13
N ARG A 67 -0.70 4.66 0.83
CA ARG A 67 -0.06 5.48 -0.21
C ARG A 67 -0.44 6.95 -0.07
N GLY A 68 0.56 7.82 0.02
CA GLY A 68 0.40 9.24 0.33
C GLY A 68 0.67 9.60 1.79
N LEU A 69 0.96 8.61 2.66
CA LEU A 69 1.50 8.84 4.01
C LEU A 69 3.02 8.67 4.07
N ASP A 70 3.68 8.38 2.95
CA ASP A 70 5.13 8.46 2.86
C ASP A 70 5.58 9.88 3.21
N HIS A 71 6.22 10.01 4.37
CA HIS A 71 6.63 11.29 4.92
C HIS A 71 8.05 11.70 4.50
N THR A 72 8.73 10.86 3.73
CA THR A 72 10.10 11.11 3.23
C THR A 72 10.11 11.58 1.79
N ALA A 73 9.40 10.91 0.88
CA ALA A 73 9.46 11.13 -0.57
C ALA A 73 8.11 11.49 -1.23
N GLY A 74 7.01 11.52 -0.47
CA GLY A 74 5.67 11.80 -0.99
C GLY A 74 4.94 10.57 -1.50
N PHE A 75 4.44 10.57 -2.74
CA PHE A 75 3.73 9.43 -3.31
C PHE A 75 4.70 8.44 -3.96
N THR A 76 4.71 7.22 -3.47
CA THR A 76 5.31 6.09 -4.20
C THR A 76 4.52 5.82 -5.50
N PRO A 77 5.16 5.30 -6.57
CA PRO A 77 4.42 4.88 -7.75
C PRO A 77 3.40 3.79 -7.39
N SER A 78 2.25 3.80 -8.08
CA SER A 78 1.30 2.71 -7.95
C SER A 78 1.75 1.51 -8.77
N ILE A 79 1.46 0.31 -8.31
CA ILE A 79 1.81 -0.90 -9.06
C ILE A 79 1.12 -0.97 -10.42
N VAL A 80 -0.04 -0.33 -10.58
CA VAL A 80 -0.76 -0.29 -11.86
C VAL A 80 -0.09 0.62 -12.90
N ASP A 81 0.76 1.55 -12.46
CA ASP A 81 1.55 2.41 -13.36
C ASP A 81 2.83 1.71 -13.80
N LEU A 82 3.24 0.63 -13.14
CA LEU A 82 4.49 -0.10 -13.37
C LEU A 82 4.29 -1.43 -14.08
N TYR A 83 3.11 -2.03 -14.00
CA TYR A 83 2.88 -3.38 -14.49
C TYR A 83 1.46 -3.57 -15.02
N GLU A 84 1.34 -4.12 -16.24
CA GLU A 84 0.05 -4.39 -16.90
C GLU A 84 -0.84 -5.40 -16.15
N LYS A 85 -0.26 -6.29 -15.33
CA LYS A 85 -0.98 -7.20 -14.41
C LYS A 85 -0.91 -6.72 -12.95
N GLY A 86 -0.59 -5.43 -12.74
CA GLY A 86 -0.68 -4.79 -11.44
C GLY A 86 -2.13 -4.58 -11.02
N ILE A 87 -2.42 -4.84 -9.75
CA ILE A 87 -3.71 -4.61 -9.10
C ILE A 87 -3.43 -3.81 -7.84
N SER A 88 -4.03 -2.62 -7.74
CA SER A 88 -3.93 -1.75 -6.57
C SER A 88 -5.23 -1.74 -5.81
N THR A 89 -5.15 -1.83 -4.48
CA THR A 89 -6.27 -1.51 -3.58
C THR A 89 -5.99 -0.21 -2.83
N GLY A 90 -7.02 0.61 -2.70
CA GLY A 90 -6.96 1.85 -1.96
C GLY A 90 -8.25 2.12 -1.20
N SER A 91 -8.20 3.03 -0.25
CA SER A 91 -9.40 3.42 0.49
C SER A 91 -9.29 4.82 1.10
N LEU A 92 -10.43 5.35 1.52
CA LEU A 92 -10.48 6.59 2.31
C LEU A 92 -10.14 6.36 3.79
N SER A 93 -10.02 5.11 4.22
CA SER A 93 -9.95 4.74 5.65
C SER A 93 -8.66 5.19 6.34
N LYS A 94 -7.53 5.14 5.65
CA LYS A 94 -6.19 5.36 6.24
C LYS A 94 -5.64 6.73 5.87
N THR A 95 -5.10 6.86 4.68
CA THR A 95 -4.45 8.07 4.18
C THR A 95 -5.34 9.32 4.28
N TYR A 96 -6.64 9.16 4.07
CA TYR A 96 -7.61 10.26 4.13
C TYR A 96 -8.32 10.40 5.48
N SER A 97 -8.04 9.52 6.47
CA SER A 97 -8.65 9.54 7.82
C SER A 97 -10.19 9.47 7.85
N LEU A 98 -10.80 8.83 6.86
CA LEU A 98 -12.25 8.75 6.66
C LEU A 98 -12.75 7.30 6.72
N ALA A 99 -12.27 6.54 7.71
CA ALA A 99 -12.61 5.12 7.89
C ALA A 99 -14.12 4.86 8.04
N GLY A 100 -14.86 5.83 8.57
CA GLY A 100 -16.31 5.74 8.78
C GLY A 100 -17.13 5.69 7.49
N LEU A 101 -16.60 6.19 6.36
CA LEU A 101 -17.32 6.19 5.07
C LEU A 101 -17.37 4.80 4.40
N ARG A 102 -16.60 3.86 4.84
CA ARG A 102 -16.56 2.49 4.29
C ARG A 102 -16.35 2.42 2.78
N ILE A 103 -15.59 3.38 2.20
CA ILE A 103 -15.31 3.48 0.77
C ILE A 103 -13.87 3.09 0.47
N GLY A 104 -13.70 2.25 -0.52
CA GLY A 104 -12.42 1.86 -1.12
C GLY A 104 -12.58 1.58 -2.60
N TRP A 105 -11.48 1.30 -3.27
CA TRP A 105 -11.44 1.02 -4.71
C TRP A 105 -10.43 -0.07 -5.03
N LEU A 106 -10.65 -0.67 -6.18
CA LEU A 106 -9.79 -1.64 -6.82
C LEU A 106 -9.46 -1.13 -8.22
N VAL A 107 -8.18 -1.04 -8.54
CA VAL A 107 -7.67 -0.64 -9.86
C VAL A 107 -6.83 -1.77 -10.42
N GLY A 108 -6.96 -2.06 -11.72
CA GLY A 108 -6.18 -3.13 -12.34
C GLY A 108 -6.63 -3.43 -13.76
N PRO A 109 -6.16 -4.53 -14.36
CA PRO A 109 -6.52 -4.95 -15.70
C PRO A 109 -8.04 -5.06 -15.89
N LYS A 110 -8.53 -4.61 -17.05
CA LYS A 110 -9.96 -4.57 -17.37
C LYS A 110 -10.68 -5.88 -17.07
N ASP A 111 -10.14 -6.99 -17.56
CA ASP A 111 -10.79 -8.30 -17.40
C ASP A 111 -10.84 -8.75 -15.93
N PHE A 112 -9.79 -8.44 -15.16
CA PHE A 112 -9.76 -8.68 -13.73
C PHE A 112 -10.85 -7.88 -13.02
N ILE A 113 -10.98 -6.58 -13.34
CA ILE A 113 -11.99 -5.70 -12.73
C ILE A 113 -13.41 -6.14 -13.10
N VAL A 114 -13.67 -6.48 -14.37
CA VAL A 114 -14.98 -6.99 -14.81
C VAL A 114 -15.36 -8.26 -14.05
N ASN A 115 -14.43 -9.20 -13.90
CA ASN A 115 -14.66 -10.44 -13.17
C ASN A 115 -14.85 -10.23 -11.67
N SER A 116 -14.11 -9.29 -11.08
CA SER A 116 -14.26 -8.91 -9.67
C SER A 116 -15.62 -8.27 -9.42
N ASN A 117 -16.06 -7.37 -10.32
CA ASN A 117 -17.35 -6.70 -10.19
C ASN A 117 -18.53 -7.68 -10.26
N LYS A 118 -18.48 -8.71 -11.12
CA LYS A 118 -19.49 -9.79 -11.17
C LYS A 118 -19.62 -10.55 -9.83
N ARG A 119 -18.59 -10.54 -8.99
CA ARG A 119 -18.58 -11.22 -7.69
C ARG A 119 -18.91 -10.31 -6.52
N ARG A 120 -18.94 -9.00 -6.76
CA ARG A 120 -19.22 -7.99 -5.72
C ARG A 120 -20.58 -8.20 -5.06
N ASP A 121 -21.57 -8.60 -5.83
CA ASP A 121 -22.95 -8.79 -5.36
C ASP A 121 -23.08 -9.89 -4.27
N TYR A 122 -22.10 -10.77 -4.18
CA TYR A 122 -22.05 -11.78 -3.12
C TYR A 122 -21.51 -11.23 -1.79
N ASN A 123 -20.90 -10.03 -1.78
CA ASN A 123 -20.36 -9.38 -0.59
C ASN A 123 -21.12 -8.09 -0.27
N ILE A 124 -21.09 -7.14 -1.19
CA ILE A 124 -21.78 -5.85 -1.10
C ILE A 124 -22.33 -5.50 -2.48
N ILE A 125 -23.60 -5.22 -2.55
CA ILE A 125 -24.27 -4.86 -3.82
C ILE A 125 -23.79 -3.50 -4.31
N SER A 126 -23.76 -2.50 -3.39
CA SER A 126 -23.31 -1.13 -3.69
C SER A 126 -22.78 -0.46 -2.43
N CYS A 127 -21.99 0.61 -2.62
CA CYS A 127 -21.68 1.53 -1.54
C CYS A 127 -22.90 2.37 -1.19
N GLY A 128 -22.93 2.88 0.04
CA GLY A 128 -23.95 3.84 0.46
C GLY A 128 -23.86 5.13 -0.35
N MET A 129 -24.99 5.63 -0.85
CA MET A 129 -25.03 6.83 -1.70
C MET A 129 -24.49 8.08 -0.99
N ILE A 130 -24.78 8.21 0.32
CA ILE A 130 -24.29 9.32 1.13
C ILE A 130 -22.75 9.20 1.29
N ASP A 131 -22.27 7.99 1.57
CA ASP A 131 -20.84 7.73 1.73
C ASP A 131 -20.07 8.01 0.44
N ASP A 132 -20.62 7.62 -0.71
CA ASP A 132 -20.04 7.89 -2.03
C ASP A 132 -20.00 9.39 -2.35
N TYR A 133 -21.06 10.11 -2.03
CA TYR A 133 -21.12 11.57 -2.18
C TYR A 133 -20.06 12.27 -1.32
N LEU A 134 -19.92 11.89 -0.03
CA LEU A 134 -18.90 12.42 0.87
C LEU A 134 -17.50 12.04 0.41
N ALA A 135 -17.31 10.82 -0.09
CA ALA A 135 -16.06 10.37 -0.69
C ALA A 135 -15.64 11.26 -1.88
N THR A 136 -16.59 11.62 -2.73
CA THR A 136 -16.36 12.52 -3.85
C THR A 136 -15.87 13.90 -3.38
N ILE A 137 -16.49 14.46 -2.33
CA ILE A 137 -16.05 15.74 -1.73
C ILE A 137 -14.63 15.61 -1.17
N ALA A 138 -14.35 14.52 -0.45
CA ALA A 138 -13.03 14.27 0.14
C ALA A 138 -11.94 14.18 -0.93
N LEU A 139 -12.17 13.43 -2.01
CA LEU A 139 -11.21 13.27 -3.10
C LEU A 139 -10.97 14.57 -3.87
N LYS A 140 -11.99 15.42 -4.06
CA LYS A 140 -11.82 16.77 -4.60
C LYS A 140 -10.95 17.67 -3.73
N ASN A 141 -10.90 17.41 -2.43
CA ASN A 141 -10.10 18.15 -1.44
C ASN A 141 -8.89 17.34 -0.93
N LYS A 142 -8.45 16.33 -1.68
CA LYS A 142 -7.44 15.35 -1.24
C LYS A 142 -6.14 16.01 -0.74
N SER A 143 -5.65 17.04 -1.41
CA SER A 143 -4.40 17.71 -1.03
C SER A 143 -4.46 18.29 0.38
N LYS A 144 -5.56 18.96 0.74
CA LYS A 144 -5.76 19.54 2.07
C LYS A 144 -5.84 18.43 3.16
N ILE A 145 -6.50 17.31 2.86
CA ILE A 145 -6.62 16.20 3.79
C ILE A 145 -5.25 15.53 3.99
N LEU A 146 -4.51 15.31 2.90
CA LEU A 146 -3.17 14.72 2.93
C LEU A 146 -2.18 15.60 3.71
N GLU A 147 -2.17 16.90 3.47
CA GLU A 147 -1.33 17.84 4.20
C GLU A 147 -1.56 17.74 5.72
N ARG A 148 -2.84 17.71 6.15
CA ARG A 148 -3.20 17.51 7.56
C ARG A 148 -2.69 16.17 8.07
N SER A 149 -2.92 15.07 7.35
CA SER A 149 -2.52 13.73 7.77
C SER A 149 -1.00 13.61 7.88
N LEU A 150 -0.26 14.09 6.89
CA LEU A 150 1.20 14.11 6.89
C LEU A 150 1.78 14.98 8.00
N SER A 151 1.18 16.15 8.29
CA SER A 151 1.63 17.00 9.39
C SER A 151 1.53 16.27 10.73
N ILE A 152 0.44 15.55 10.98
CA ILE A 152 0.26 14.76 12.19
C ILE A 152 1.31 13.65 12.28
N VAL A 153 1.49 12.89 11.19
CA VAL A 153 2.47 11.79 11.14
C VAL A 153 3.88 12.29 11.38
N ARG A 154 4.30 13.37 10.70
CA ARG A 154 5.64 13.94 10.83
C ARG A 154 5.91 14.45 12.25
N ASN A 155 4.97 15.14 12.86
CA ASN A 155 5.12 15.61 14.24
C ASN A 155 5.22 14.42 15.23
N ASN A 156 4.41 13.40 15.03
CA ASN A 156 4.41 12.24 15.93
C ASN A 156 5.68 11.40 15.78
N ILE A 157 6.22 11.24 14.57
CA ILE A 157 7.47 10.49 14.38
C ILE A 157 8.67 11.21 15.02
N GLU A 158 8.70 12.54 15.02
CA GLU A 158 9.75 13.31 15.72
C GLU A 158 9.67 13.13 17.23
N ILE A 159 8.49 13.03 17.80
CA ILE A 159 8.29 12.74 19.23
C ILE A 159 8.81 11.33 19.55
N LEU A 160 8.44 10.35 18.71
CA LEU A 160 8.87 8.98 18.83
C LEU A 160 10.39 8.84 18.70
N ASP A 161 11.01 9.50 17.72
CA ASP A 161 12.47 9.53 17.51
C ASP A 161 13.20 10.01 18.78
N LYS A 162 12.72 11.11 19.37
CA LYS A 162 13.31 11.64 20.61
C LYS A 162 13.18 10.66 21.76
N TRP A 163 12.03 10.02 21.90
CA TRP A 163 11.81 9.05 22.97
C TRP A 163 12.69 7.81 22.82
N VAL A 164 12.74 7.22 21.62
CA VAL A 164 13.60 6.05 21.34
C VAL A 164 15.07 6.36 21.60
N LYS A 165 15.55 7.54 21.13
CA LYS A 165 16.94 7.96 21.32
C LYS A 165 17.37 8.01 22.80
N HIS A 166 16.43 8.29 23.70
CA HIS A 166 16.69 8.35 25.15
C HIS A 166 16.36 7.04 25.87
N SER A 167 15.78 6.06 25.18
CA SER A 167 15.46 4.75 25.74
C SER A 167 16.70 3.85 25.75
N LYS A 168 16.85 3.05 26.84
CA LYS A 168 17.87 2.01 26.93
C LYS A 168 17.34 0.61 26.56
N TYR A 169 16.03 0.51 26.31
CA TYR A 169 15.35 -0.78 26.19
C TYR A 169 14.60 -0.95 24.86
N VAL A 170 14.58 0.10 24.03
CA VAL A 170 13.79 0.10 22.79
C VAL A 170 14.67 0.55 21.63
N GLU A 171 14.67 -0.26 20.59
CA GLU A 171 15.21 0.07 19.29
C GLU A 171 14.08 -0.04 18.25
N TYR A 172 14.18 0.69 17.16
CA TYR A 172 13.24 0.57 16.06
C TYR A 172 13.89 0.96 14.73
N ILE A 173 13.40 0.41 13.65
CA ILE A 173 13.69 0.90 12.32
C ILE A 173 12.72 2.04 12.06
N ARG A 174 13.25 3.22 11.78
CA ARG A 174 12.42 4.42 11.58
C ARG A 174 11.47 4.19 10.40
N PRO A 175 10.15 4.22 10.60
CA PRO A 175 9.20 4.06 9.52
C PRO A 175 9.30 5.21 8.51
N LYS A 176 9.01 4.92 7.26
CA LYS A 176 9.05 5.89 6.15
C LYS A 176 7.65 6.25 5.64
N GLY A 177 6.62 5.44 5.99
CA GLY A 177 5.23 5.63 5.57
C GLY A 177 4.20 5.02 6.51
#